data_73ef41584cac9d9e42b489191b690e63
#
_entry.id   73ef41584cac9d9e42b489191b690e63
#
_cell.length_a   1.000
_cell.length_b   1.000
_cell.length_c   1.000
_cell.angle_alpha   90.00
_cell.angle_beta   90.00
_cell.angle_gamma   90.00
#
_symmetry.space_group_name_H-M   'P 1'
#
loop_
_entity.id
_entity.type
_entity.pdbx_description
1 polymer ?
#
loop_
_entity_poly.entity_id
_entity_poly.type
_entity_poly.pdbx_seq_one_letter_code
_entity_poly.pdbx_strand_id
1 'polypeptide(L)'
;MIIECGRGRDVIIRYRDPETLERKEKKVQGNPHFFVHRDEMPIGDAGWDAAAHSGMSTVVDKGHVGVGGEPLLKVSCHYPSNVRDVAAGFHQSWEANIPFTTRTLADNDIDIPMYEHRVWSLDGEWLVDSGRITMITVHDSYTDNLYTWFLNIEDETNQKVKKMKCVAHPEGLEEIEFDPYAVQCKDEKELLTLFARHMHKQDPDVLMGWYLVGADIKQIANRMRANKLNPAIMSPMRKHRYDYGDWDQPIPGRLCFDLMLGFVKLWTVKNGQLPGRKLDDVAYEVLKERKVELENGHDTYYTDLATYIDYNRQDVRLLPRLNDMLNCLNHYLTLMHLCKCEFRSTPYVTQMTTALLLNDKEWTLRIPTKPQHQYVEYNGADIMEPQPGIYDSLGILDIRAMYHSNVNLHNISWETLTEDGVDCGNGIKFSKEKQGAIGRLMDYLTDLRNEYKQKKKNATDPQ
;
A
#
# COMPACT_ATOMS: atom_id res chain seq x y z
N MET A 1 0.19 -10.81 3.13
CA MET A 1 0.26 -11.37 1.76
C MET A 1 0.94 -10.39 0.84
N ILE A 2 1.72 -10.90 -0.10
CA ILE A 2 2.42 -10.08 -1.08
C ILE A 2 1.99 -10.58 -2.45
N ILE A 3 1.46 -9.67 -3.28
CA ILE A 3 0.98 -9.96 -4.62
C ILE A 3 1.90 -9.26 -5.61
N GLU A 4 2.50 -10.00 -6.52
CA GLU A 4 3.46 -9.46 -7.48
C GLU A 4 3.24 -10.02 -8.88
N CYS A 5 3.53 -9.21 -9.89
CA CYS A 5 3.66 -9.72 -11.25
C CYS A 5 4.91 -10.60 -11.35
N GLY A 6 4.73 -11.84 -11.74
CA GLY A 6 5.79 -12.79 -12.05
C GLY A 6 6.44 -12.56 -13.41
N ARG A 7 6.79 -13.64 -14.10
CA ARG A 7 7.24 -13.59 -15.48
C ARG A 7 6.06 -13.78 -16.42
N GLY A 8 6.03 -13.03 -17.51
CA GLY A 8 4.97 -13.14 -18.52
C GLY A 8 3.60 -12.74 -17.97
N ARG A 9 2.68 -13.68 -17.86
CA ARG A 9 1.28 -13.52 -17.42
C ARG A 9 1.02 -14.05 -16.00
N ASP A 10 2.06 -14.35 -15.26
CA ASP A 10 1.90 -14.92 -13.93
C ASP A 10 1.69 -13.83 -12.86
N VAL A 11 0.84 -14.12 -11.92
CA VAL A 11 0.73 -13.41 -10.63
C VAL A 11 1.24 -14.36 -9.55
N ILE A 12 2.19 -13.89 -8.77
CA ILE A 12 2.76 -14.63 -7.65
C ILE A 12 2.17 -14.09 -6.37
N ILE A 13 1.55 -14.97 -5.59
CA ILE A 13 0.98 -14.67 -4.28
C ILE A 13 1.86 -15.34 -3.25
N ARG A 14 2.50 -14.55 -2.39
CA ARG A 14 3.33 -15.01 -1.30
C ARG A 14 2.62 -14.80 0.02
N TYR A 15 2.61 -15.83 0.84
CA TYR A 15 1.99 -15.81 2.16
C TYR A 15 2.73 -16.77 3.09
N ARG A 16 2.47 -16.65 4.38
CA ARG A 16 2.91 -17.69 5.33
C ARG A 16 1.76 -18.60 5.65
N ASP A 17 2.09 -19.84 5.84
CA ASP A 17 1.16 -20.80 6.40
C ASP A 17 0.75 -20.35 7.81
N PRO A 18 -0.56 -20.23 8.12
CA PRO A 18 -1.00 -19.74 9.42
C PRO A 18 -0.56 -20.58 10.61
N GLU A 19 -0.31 -21.88 10.42
CA GLU A 19 0.04 -22.81 11.49
C GLU A 19 1.57 -22.96 11.65
N THR A 20 2.28 -23.06 10.52
CA THR A 20 3.74 -23.36 10.54
C THR A 20 4.60 -22.11 10.38
N LEU A 21 4.03 -20.97 9.97
CA LEU A 21 4.69 -19.72 9.59
C LEU A 21 5.70 -19.87 8.44
N GLU A 22 5.72 -21.04 7.80
CA GLU A 22 6.54 -21.27 6.63
C GLU A 22 6.04 -20.47 5.43
N ARG A 23 6.97 -19.91 4.66
CA ARG A 23 6.62 -19.17 3.47
C ARG A 23 6.14 -20.10 2.37
N LYS A 24 4.97 -19.79 1.83
CA LYS A 24 4.37 -20.45 0.68
C LYS A 24 4.22 -19.49 -0.49
N GLU A 25 4.18 -20.06 -1.68
CA GLU A 25 3.99 -19.30 -2.91
C GLU A 25 2.92 -19.99 -3.77
N LYS A 26 1.93 -19.22 -4.20
CA LYS A 26 0.91 -19.66 -5.16
C LYS A 26 1.09 -18.87 -6.45
N LYS A 27 1.21 -19.58 -7.57
CA LYS A 27 1.31 -18.99 -8.89
C LYS A 27 -0.03 -19.08 -9.59
N VAL A 28 -0.51 -17.97 -10.13
CA VAL A 28 -1.77 -17.85 -10.85
C VAL A 28 -1.51 -17.23 -12.20
N GLN A 29 -1.98 -17.87 -13.26
CA GLN A 29 -1.89 -17.32 -14.60
C GLN A 29 -3.06 -16.37 -14.85
N GLY A 30 -2.76 -15.11 -15.20
CA GLY A 30 -3.75 -14.11 -15.59
C GLY A 30 -3.82 -13.91 -17.11
N ASN A 31 -4.88 -13.23 -17.53
CA ASN A 31 -5.03 -12.77 -18.90
C ASN A 31 -4.98 -11.24 -18.96
N PRO A 32 -3.87 -10.63 -19.40
CA PRO A 32 -3.79 -9.18 -19.57
C PRO A 32 -4.75 -8.74 -20.67
N HIS A 33 -5.74 -7.91 -20.36
CA HIS A 33 -6.74 -7.48 -21.33
C HIS A 33 -7.38 -6.15 -20.96
N PHE A 34 -8.06 -5.57 -21.94
CA PHE A 34 -8.94 -4.41 -21.83
C PHE A 34 -10.07 -4.57 -22.85
N PHE A 35 -10.96 -3.58 -22.95
CA PHE A 35 -12.06 -3.60 -23.91
C PHE A 35 -12.07 -2.35 -24.74
N VAL A 36 -12.61 -2.45 -25.96
CA VAL A 36 -12.80 -1.36 -26.91
C VAL A 36 -14.20 -1.47 -27.51
N HIS A 37 -14.72 -0.35 -28.06
CA HIS A 37 -15.98 -0.39 -28.78
C HIS A 37 -15.89 -1.36 -29.98
N ARG A 38 -16.97 -2.10 -30.26
CA ARG A 38 -16.99 -3.11 -31.34
C ARG A 38 -16.62 -2.54 -32.71
N ASP A 39 -17.10 -1.33 -33.00
CA ASP A 39 -16.93 -0.68 -34.30
C ASP A 39 -15.69 0.22 -34.34
N GLU A 40 -14.92 0.25 -33.25
CA GLU A 40 -13.73 1.10 -33.18
C GLU A 40 -12.53 0.41 -33.81
N MET A 41 -11.90 1.13 -34.73
CA MET A 41 -10.61 0.74 -35.32
C MET A 41 -9.47 1.44 -34.57
N PRO A 42 -8.28 0.82 -34.47
CA PRO A 42 -7.10 1.49 -33.91
C PRO A 42 -6.79 2.79 -34.65
N ILE A 43 -6.27 3.78 -33.92
CA ILE A 43 -5.88 5.08 -34.49
C ILE A 43 -4.68 4.90 -35.42
N GLY A 44 -4.82 5.33 -36.69
CA GLY A 44 -3.77 5.33 -37.72
C GLY A 44 -3.88 4.23 -38.79
N ASP A 45 -3.13 4.42 -39.87
CA ASP A 45 -3.24 3.61 -41.10
C ASP A 45 -2.80 2.14 -40.96
N ALA A 46 -2.11 1.82 -39.89
CA ALA A 46 -1.64 0.45 -39.65
C ALA A 46 -2.71 -0.45 -39.02
N GLY A 47 -3.84 0.10 -38.57
CA GLY A 47 -4.97 -0.68 -38.05
C GLY A 47 -4.60 -1.72 -37.01
N TRP A 48 -5.27 -2.86 -37.06
CA TRP A 48 -5.03 -4.00 -36.17
C TRP A 48 -3.62 -4.59 -36.27
N ASP A 49 -2.91 -4.40 -37.39
CA ASP A 49 -1.54 -4.89 -37.56
C ASP A 49 -0.56 -4.13 -36.66
N ALA A 50 -0.73 -2.81 -36.51
CA ALA A 50 0.08 -2.03 -35.58
C ALA A 50 -0.22 -2.42 -34.12
N ALA A 51 -1.48 -2.63 -33.78
CA ALA A 51 -1.86 -3.12 -32.45
C ALA A 51 -1.30 -4.54 -32.19
N ALA A 52 -1.31 -5.42 -33.18
CA ALA A 52 -0.71 -6.73 -33.09
C ALA A 52 0.81 -6.69 -32.88
N HIS A 53 1.51 -5.80 -33.58
CA HIS A 53 2.95 -5.56 -33.38
C HIS A 53 3.26 -4.93 -32.01
N SER A 54 2.32 -4.17 -31.44
CA SER A 54 2.44 -3.55 -30.12
C SER A 54 2.18 -4.50 -28.94
N GLY A 55 1.95 -5.79 -29.20
CA GLY A 55 1.79 -6.78 -28.12
C GLY A 55 0.36 -7.27 -27.88
N MET A 56 -0.56 -7.02 -28.80
CA MET A 56 -1.90 -7.63 -28.80
C MET A 56 -1.78 -9.14 -29.10
N SER A 57 -2.51 -9.98 -28.38
CA SER A 57 -2.53 -11.42 -28.60
C SER A 57 -3.78 -11.93 -29.32
N THR A 58 -4.94 -11.46 -28.87
CA THR A 58 -6.23 -11.89 -29.42
C THR A 58 -7.31 -10.84 -29.25
N VAL A 59 -8.30 -10.85 -30.16
CA VAL A 59 -9.56 -10.10 -30.04
C VAL A 59 -10.71 -11.09 -30.00
N VAL A 60 -11.62 -10.92 -29.03
CA VAL A 60 -12.77 -11.83 -28.87
C VAL A 60 -14.05 -11.04 -28.64
N ASP A 61 -15.03 -11.22 -29.49
CA ASP A 61 -16.41 -10.74 -29.26
C ASP A 61 -17.18 -11.80 -28.48
N LYS A 62 -17.52 -11.47 -27.21
CA LYS A 62 -18.33 -12.30 -26.32
C LYS A 62 -19.52 -11.57 -25.73
N GLY A 63 -20.03 -10.55 -26.41
CA GLY A 63 -21.18 -9.78 -25.92
C GLY A 63 -20.89 -8.96 -24.68
N HIS A 64 -19.66 -8.45 -24.53
CA HIS A 64 -19.30 -7.52 -23.46
C HIS A 64 -20.00 -6.16 -23.67
N VAL A 65 -20.42 -5.53 -22.57
CA VAL A 65 -21.17 -4.28 -22.59
C VAL A 65 -20.53 -3.29 -21.63
N GLY A 66 -20.36 -2.05 -22.08
CA GLY A 66 -19.93 -0.93 -21.24
C GLY A 66 -21.06 -0.45 -20.33
N VAL A 67 -20.71 0.37 -19.34
CA VAL A 67 -21.70 0.94 -18.39
C VAL A 67 -22.74 1.87 -19.05
N GLY A 68 -22.45 2.42 -20.22
CA GLY A 68 -23.39 3.19 -21.03
C GLY A 68 -24.17 2.36 -22.07
N GLY A 69 -24.06 1.03 -22.04
CA GLY A 69 -24.71 0.14 -23.00
C GLY A 69 -23.89 -0.12 -24.28
N GLU A 70 -22.66 0.36 -24.37
CA GLU A 70 -21.80 0.21 -25.54
C GLU A 70 -21.42 -1.26 -25.78
N PRO A 71 -21.55 -1.77 -27.00
CA PRO A 71 -21.10 -3.11 -27.36
C PRO A 71 -19.57 -3.15 -27.45
N LEU A 72 -18.93 -4.04 -26.68
CA LEU A 72 -17.49 -4.08 -26.53
C LEU A 72 -16.84 -5.38 -27.03
N LEU A 73 -15.62 -5.26 -27.53
CA LEU A 73 -14.69 -6.37 -27.80
C LEU A 73 -13.65 -6.45 -26.71
N LYS A 74 -13.31 -7.67 -26.30
CA LYS A 74 -12.17 -7.95 -25.40
C LYS A 74 -10.89 -8.05 -26.22
N VAL A 75 -9.91 -7.23 -25.88
CA VAL A 75 -8.56 -7.24 -26.46
C VAL A 75 -7.58 -7.80 -25.44
N SER A 76 -6.99 -8.94 -25.72
CA SER A 76 -5.96 -9.57 -24.87
C SER A 76 -4.57 -9.22 -25.36
N CYS A 77 -3.66 -8.95 -24.42
CA CYS A 77 -2.28 -8.60 -24.68
C CYS A 77 -1.30 -9.75 -24.38
N HIS A 78 -0.09 -9.69 -24.94
CA HIS A 78 0.96 -10.65 -24.64
C HIS A 78 1.48 -10.52 -23.21
N TYR A 79 1.63 -9.28 -22.73
CA TYR A 79 2.17 -8.98 -21.41
C TYR A 79 1.33 -7.91 -20.70
N PRO A 80 1.30 -7.88 -19.37
CA PRO A 80 0.60 -6.84 -18.60
C PRO A 80 1.07 -5.41 -18.93
N SER A 81 2.36 -5.22 -19.22
CA SER A 81 2.94 -3.94 -19.61
C SER A 81 2.37 -3.40 -20.93
N ASN A 82 1.92 -4.26 -21.83
CA ASN A 82 1.41 -3.85 -23.13
C ASN A 82 -0.02 -3.27 -23.06
N VAL A 83 -0.78 -3.56 -22.01
CA VAL A 83 -2.21 -3.20 -21.92
C VAL A 83 -2.44 -1.70 -22.14
N ARG A 84 -1.69 -0.85 -21.46
CA ARG A 84 -1.85 0.61 -21.56
C ARG A 84 -1.37 1.15 -22.90
N ASP A 85 -0.26 0.62 -23.40
CA ASP A 85 0.33 1.08 -24.67
C ASP A 85 -0.57 0.70 -25.85
N VAL A 86 -1.08 -0.53 -25.85
CA VAL A 86 -2.04 -0.97 -26.89
C VAL A 86 -3.35 -0.22 -26.77
N ALA A 87 -3.88 0.01 -25.55
CA ALA A 87 -5.11 0.75 -25.33
C ALA A 87 -5.01 2.21 -25.76
N ALA A 88 -3.84 2.83 -25.70
CA ALA A 88 -3.59 4.18 -26.17
C ALA A 88 -3.71 4.32 -27.71
N GLY A 89 -3.69 3.21 -28.44
CA GLY A 89 -3.96 3.15 -29.88
C GLY A 89 -5.45 3.23 -30.25
N PHE A 90 -6.36 3.40 -29.29
CA PHE A 90 -7.81 3.52 -29.48
C PHE A 90 -8.32 4.84 -28.93
N HIS A 91 -9.40 5.37 -29.47
CA HIS A 91 -10.00 6.61 -29.00
C HIS A 91 -10.56 6.47 -27.59
N GLN A 92 -11.17 5.33 -27.33
CA GLN A 92 -11.72 4.98 -26.01
C GLN A 92 -11.45 3.53 -25.68
N SER A 93 -11.13 3.28 -24.44
CA SER A 93 -10.95 1.93 -23.91
C SER A 93 -11.68 1.77 -22.59
N TRP A 94 -11.92 0.53 -22.18
CA TRP A 94 -12.51 0.17 -20.90
C TRP A 94 -11.54 -0.74 -20.15
N GLU A 95 -11.38 -0.44 -18.87
CA GLU A 95 -10.63 -1.25 -17.89
C GLU A 95 -9.12 -1.42 -18.18
N ALA A 96 -8.53 -0.61 -19.08
CA ALA A 96 -7.09 -0.65 -19.37
C ALA A 96 -6.22 -0.12 -18.22
N ASN A 97 -6.81 0.63 -17.28
CA ASN A 97 -6.13 1.18 -16.11
C ASN A 97 -6.21 0.28 -14.87
N ILE A 98 -6.91 -0.85 -14.93
CA ILE A 98 -7.01 -1.80 -13.82
C ILE A 98 -5.66 -2.52 -13.66
N PRO A 99 -5.08 -2.56 -12.43
CA PRO A 99 -3.86 -3.34 -12.19
C PRO A 99 -4.05 -4.81 -12.55
N PHE A 100 -3.07 -5.36 -13.28
CA PHE A 100 -3.14 -6.75 -13.76
C PHE A 100 -3.30 -7.76 -12.62
N THR A 101 -2.65 -7.54 -11.49
CA THR A 101 -2.78 -8.38 -10.29
C THR A 101 -4.20 -8.36 -9.74
N THR A 102 -4.81 -7.18 -9.58
CA THR A 102 -6.22 -7.04 -9.13
C THR A 102 -7.17 -7.75 -10.09
N ARG A 103 -6.98 -7.57 -11.40
CA ARG A 103 -7.75 -8.26 -12.42
C ARG A 103 -7.61 -9.78 -12.31
N THR A 104 -6.39 -10.28 -12.18
CA THR A 104 -6.13 -11.73 -12.09
C THR A 104 -6.75 -12.34 -10.84
N LEU A 105 -6.73 -11.62 -9.70
CA LEU A 105 -7.38 -12.09 -8.48
C LEU A 105 -8.90 -12.21 -8.65
N ALA A 106 -9.53 -11.21 -9.25
CA ALA A 106 -10.96 -11.20 -9.50
C ALA A 106 -11.39 -12.29 -10.51
N ASP A 107 -10.67 -12.40 -11.63
CA ASP A 107 -10.98 -13.38 -12.69
C ASP A 107 -10.84 -14.84 -12.23
N ASN A 108 -10.01 -15.11 -11.22
CA ASN A 108 -9.75 -16.47 -10.70
C ASN A 108 -10.38 -16.74 -9.33
N ASP A 109 -11.18 -15.82 -8.78
CA ASP A 109 -11.84 -15.93 -7.46
C ASP A 109 -10.90 -16.45 -6.35
N ILE A 110 -9.77 -15.75 -6.17
CA ILE A 110 -8.72 -16.23 -5.29
C ILE A 110 -8.96 -15.74 -3.87
N ASP A 111 -9.08 -16.69 -2.96
CA ASP A 111 -9.01 -16.45 -1.54
C ASP A 111 -7.56 -16.41 -1.05
N ILE A 112 -7.32 -15.52 -0.11
CA ILE A 112 -5.99 -15.25 0.42
C ILE A 112 -6.03 -15.45 1.93
N PRO A 113 -5.17 -16.34 2.47
CA PRO A 113 -5.16 -16.58 3.90
C PRO A 113 -4.67 -15.35 4.66
N MET A 114 -5.32 -15.04 5.78
CA MET A 114 -4.81 -14.12 6.78
C MET A 114 -3.75 -14.84 7.61
N TYR A 115 -2.64 -14.16 7.91
CA TYR A 115 -1.58 -14.67 8.75
C TYR A 115 -0.84 -13.54 9.45
N GLU A 116 -0.13 -13.85 10.50
CA GLU A 116 0.73 -12.90 11.19
C GLU A 116 1.98 -12.60 10.36
N HIS A 117 2.17 -11.34 10.01
CA HIS A 117 3.29 -10.90 9.20
C HIS A 117 4.54 -10.68 10.05
N ARG A 118 5.69 -11.15 9.58
CA ARG A 118 6.97 -10.74 10.14
C ARG A 118 7.29 -9.32 9.66
N VAL A 119 7.26 -8.38 10.59
CA VAL A 119 7.48 -6.97 10.32
C VAL A 119 8.86 -6.55 10.80
N TRP A 120 9.64 -5.93 9.94
CA TRP A 120 10.84 -5.21 10.30
C TRP A 120 10.57 -3.72 10.31
N SER A 121 10.62 -3.10 11.50
CA SER A 121 10.65 -1.64 11.63
C SER A 121 12.08 -1.18 11.43
N LEU A 122 12.32 -0.28 10.48
CA LEU A 122 13.64 0.08 9.98
C LEU A 122 13.83 1.60 10.00
N ASP A 123 15.02 2.01 10.37
CA ASP A 123 15.53 3.37 10.23
C ASP A 123 17.03 3.35 9.93
N GLY A 124 17.48 4.29 9.11
CA GLY A 124 18.87 4.40 8.67
C GLY A 124 19.43 5.79 8.88
N GLU A 125 20.72 5.87 9.24
CA GLU A 125 21.45 7.12 9.40
C GLU A 125 22.54 7.26 8.35
N TRP A 126 22.72 8.47 7.83
CA TRP A 126 23.76 8.77 6.83
C TRP A 126 24.33 10.17 6.96
N LEU A 127 25.57 10.33 6.52
CA LEU A 127 26.24 11.62 6.45
C LEU A 127 25.63 12.50 5.36
N VAL A 128 25.31 13.74 5.69
CA VAL A 128 24.63 14.68 4.79
C VAL A 128 25.49 15.03 3.56
N ASP A 129 26.78 15.16 3.74
CA ASP A 129 27.75 15.58 2.71
C ASP A 129 28.00 14.50 1.65
N SER A 130 28.18 13.25 2.09
CA SER A 130 28.56 12.12 1.23
C SER A 130 27.40 11.16 0.93
N GLY A 131 26.32 11.26 1.68
CA GLY A 131 25.23 10.28 1.67
C GLY A 131 25.64 8.90 2.18
N ARG A 132 26.86 8.73 2.73
CA ARG A 132 27.38 7.45 3.25
C ARG A 132 26.53 6.99 4.43
N ILE A 133 26.02 5.78 4.35
CA ILE A 133 25.27 5.19 5.45
C ILE A 133 26.23 4.83 6.59
N THR A 134 25.94 5.35 7.77
CA THR A 134 26.72 5.12 8.97
C THR A 134 26.10 4.07 9.87
N MET A 135 24.78 3.89 9.79
CA MET A 135 24.04 2.98 10.64
C MET A 135 22.73 2.54 9.97
N ILE A 136 22.33 1.30 10.22
CA ILE A 136 21.00 0.79 9.95
C ILE A 136 20.55 0.00 11.18
N THR A 137 19.37 0.32 11.71
CA THR A 137 18.74 -0.44 12.78
C THR A 137 17.41 -1.02 12.32
N VAL A 138 17.12 -2.24 12.74
CA VAL A 138 15.82 -2.89 12.53
C VAL A 138 15.31 -3.49 13.83
N HIS A 139 14.01 -3.38 14.07
CA HIS A 139 13.28 -4.15 15.07
C HIS A 139 12.52 -5.26 14.37
N ASP A 140 12.63 -6.48 14.85
CA ASP A 140 12.00 -7.67 14.27
C ASP A 140 10.83 -8.12 15.14
N SER A 141 9.60 -8.04 14.61
CA SER A 141 8.38 -8.34 15.35
C SER A 141 8.26 -9.79 15.85
N TYR A 142 8.95 -10.76 15.24
CA TYR A 142 8.87 -12.16 15.65
C TYR A 142 9.75 -12.47 16.86
N THR A 143 10.87 -11.77 17.00
CA THR A 143 11.84 -12.01 18.06
C THR A 143 11.87 -10.89 19.09
N ASP A 144 11.21 -9.77 18.80
CA ASP A 144 11.23 -8.52 19.58
C ASP A 144 12.65 -7.96 19.79
N ASN A 145 13.59 -8.31 18.91
CA ASN A 145 14.99 -7.89 18.98
C ASN A 145 15.27 -6.70 18.09
N LEU A 146 16.22 -5.86 18.52
CA LEU A 146 16.83 -4.78 17.74
C LEU A 146 18.19 -5.22 17.21
N TYR A 147 18.35 -5.17 15.89
CA TYR A 147 19.61 -5.43 15.21
C TYR A 147 20.15 -4.14 14.64
N THR A 148 21.41 -3.78 14.98
CA THR A 148 22.04 -2.56 14.52
C THR A 148 23.37 -2.89 13.84
N TRP A 149 23.53 -2.43 12.60
CA TRP A 149 24.81 -2.43 11.88
C TRP A 149 25.32 -1.01 11.82
N PHE A 150 26.55 -0.77 12.26
CA PHE A 150 27.13 0.56 12.29
C PHE A 150 28.59 0.57 11.82
N LEU A 151 29.03 1.71 11.31
CA LEU A 151 30.42 1.88 10.90
C LEU A 151 31.32 2.08 12.10
N ASN A 152 32.50 1.47 12.00
CA ASN A 152 33.58 1.76 12.93
C ASN A 152 34.03 3.22 12.77
N ILE A 153 34.25 3.89 13.89
CA ILE A 153 34.94 5.18 13.92
C ILE A 153 36.41 4.90 14.19
N GLU A 154 37.28 5.47 13.39
CA GLU A 154 38.75 5.38 13.59
C GLU A 154 39.22 6.12 14.86
N ASP A 155 38.35 6.94 15.48
CA ASP A 155 38.69 7.71 16.66
C ASP A 155 38.63 6.84 17.94
N GLU A 156 39.81 6.72 18.59
CA GLU A 156 40.00 5.97 19.82
C GLU A 156 39.34 6.58 21.07
N THR A 157 38.74 7.78 20.95
CA THR A 157 38.25 8.55 22.11
C THR A 157 36.87 8.09 22.62
N ASN A 158 36.09 7.35 21.84
CA ASN A 158 34.73 6.98 22.19
C ASN A 158 34.67 5.78 23.15
N GLN A 159 34.91 6.05 24.43
CA GLN A 159 34.98 5.01 25.48
C GLN A 159 33.67 4.26 25.75
N LYS A 160 32.51 4.87 25.43
CA LYS A 160 31.20 4.21 25.64
C LYS A 160 31.01 3.03 24.68
N VAL A 161 31.39 3.19 23.42
CA VAL A 161 31.30 2.10 22.42
C VAL A 161 32.24 0.95 22.73
N LYS A 162 33.43 1.24 23.28
CA LYS A 162 34.40 0.21 23.71
C LYS A 162 33.84 -0.74 24.78
N LYS A 163 32.79 -0.33 25.53
CA LYS A 163 32.12 -1.15 26.53
C LYS A 163 30.98 -2.00 25.94
N MET A 164 30.55 -1.70 24.73
CA MET A 164 29.53 -2.50 24.04
C MET A 164 30.18 -3.75 23.45
N LYS A 165 29.57 -4.91 23.67
CA LYS A 165 29.96 -6.11 22.94
C LYS A 165 29.45 -6.00 21.53
N CYS A 166 30.35 -5.89 20.58
CA CYS A 166 30.05 -5.84 19.16
C CYS A 166 30.51 -7.14 18.50
N VAL A 167 29.73 -7.63 17.56
CA VAL A 167 30.06 -8.81 16.76
C VAL A 167 30.27 -8.42 15.30
N ALA A 168 31.27 -9.03 14.70
CA ALA A 168 31.64 -8.72 13.32
C ALA A 168 30.74 -9.39 12.28
N HIS A 169 29.88 -10.35 12.69
CA HIS A 169 29.10 -11.14 11.75
C HIS A 169 27.71 -11.47 12.29
N PRO A 170 26.62 -11.28 11.51
CA PRO A 170 25.25 -11.56 11.96
C PRO A 170 25.00 -13.01 12.36
N GLU A 171 25.73 -13.96 11.78
CA GLU A 171 25.60 -15.39 12.11
C GLU A 171 26.20 -15.72 13.49
N GLY A 172 27.05 -14.85 14.03
CA GLY A 172 27.63 -14.93 15.35
C GLY A 172 27.04 -13.95 16.36
N LEU A 173 25.85 -13.38 16.09
CA LEU A 173 25.17 -12.50 17.03
C LEU A 173 24.85 -13.26 18.30
N GLU A 174 25.60 -12.98 19.35
CA GLU A 174 25.30 -13.36 20.71
C GLU A 174 24.46 -12.28 21.37
N GLU A 175 23.58 -12.68 22.26
CA GLU A 175 22.83 -11.76 23.11
C GLU A 175 23.81 -10.96 23.97
N ILE A 176 23.81 -9.64 23.83
CA ILE A 176 24.66 -8.79 24.63
C ILE A 176 23.86 -8.34 25.84
N GLU A 177 24.53 -8.13 26.96
CA GLU A 177 23.99 -7.77 28.28
C GLU A 177 22.98 -6.59 28.26
N PHE A 178 22.86 -5.88 27.14
CA PHE A 178 21.93 -4.79 26.88
C PHE A 178 21.22 -5.03 25.55
N ASP A 179 20.34 -6.04 25.49
CA ASP A 179 19.46 -6.17 24.37
C ASP A 179 19.56 -4.98 23.41
N PRO A 180 20.29 -4.93 22.45
CA PRO A 180 20.13 -5.43 21.13
C PRO A 180 21.47 -5.87 20.50
N TYR A 181 21.36 -6.64 19.47
CA TYR A 181 22.51 -7.07 18.69
C TYR A 181 23.13 -5.89 17.95
N ALA A 182 24.40 -5.61 18.20
CA ALA A 182 25.16 -4.54 17.54
C ALA A 182 26.34 -5.11 16.77
N VAL A 183 26.40 -4.84 15.47
CA VAL A 183 27.45 -5.32 14.57
C VAL A 183 28.28 -4.15 14.09
N GLN A 184 29.51 -4.08 14.56
CA GLN A 184 30.49 -3.08 14.10
C GLN A 184 31.07 -3.52 12.75
N CYS A 185 30.92 -2.66 11.73
CA CYS A 185 31.38 -2.90 10.38
C CYS A 185 32.61 -2.06 10.05
N LYS A 186 33.54 -2.62 9.29
CA LYS A 186 34.78 -1.91 8.91
C LYS A 186 34.55 -0.86 7.84
N ASP A 187 33.56 -1.07 6.98
CA ASP A 187 33.23 -0.15 5.89
C ASP A 187 31.73 -0.26 5.50
N GLU A 188 31.25 0.71 4.75
CA GLU A 188 29.84 0.75 4.32
C GLU A 188 29.43 -0.46 3.46
N LYS A 189 30.37 -1.01 2.67
CA LYS A 189 30.09 -2.18 1.86
C LYS A 189 29.82 -3.41 2.72
N GLU A 190 30.57 -3.59 3.79
CA GLU A 190 30.34 -4.66 4.76
C GLU A 190 29.00 -4.47 5.47
N LEU A 191 28.72 -3.25 5.97
CA LEU A 191 27.43 -2.90 6.59
C LEU A 191 26.26 -3.29 5.70
N LEU A 192 26.24 -2.82 4.47
CA LEU A 192 25.16 -3.12 3.49
C LEU A 192 25.07 -4.61 3.14
N THR A 193 26.22 -5.30 3.11
CA THR A 193 26.26 -6.74 2.81
C THR A 193 25.69 -7.55 3.96
N LEU A 194 26.07 -7.25 5.20
CA LEU A 194 25.61 -7.95 6.40
C LEU A 194 24.12 -7.69 6.63
N PHE A 195 23.67 -6.44 6.51
CA PHE A 195 22.26 -6.10 6.55
C PHE A 195 21.44 -6.90 5.53
N ALA A 196 21.87 -6.92 4.25
CA ALA A 196 21.15 -7.64 3.21
C ALA A 196 21.14 -9.16 3.42
N ARG A 197 22.25 -9.74 3.92
CA ARG A 197 22.32 -11.16 4.30
C ARG A 197 21.38 -11.50 5.44
N HIS A 198 21.34 -10.67 6.47
CA HIS A 198 20.42 -10.84 7.59
C HIS A 198 18.97 -10.73 7.14
N MET A 199 18.63 -9.74 6.32
CA MET A 199 17.31 -9.62 5.69
C MET A 199 16.94 -10.88 4.89
N HIS A 200 17.89 -11.46 4.17
CA HIS A 200 17.65 -12.68 3.42
C HIS A 200 17.42 -13.90 4.34
N LYS A 201 18.18 -14.00 5.42
CA LYS A 201 18.09 -15.11 6.41
C LYS A 201 16.78 -15.05 7.21
N GLN A 202 16.43 -13.88 7.70
CA GLN A 202 15.24 -13.67 8.51
C GLN A 202 13.95 -13.55 7.69
N ASP A 203 14.08 -13.20 6.42
CA ASP A 203 13.02 -13.11 5.42
C ASP A 203 11.75 -12.37 5.88
N PRO A 204 11.83 -11.07 6.30
CA PRO A 204 10.67 -10.31 6.72
C PRO A 204 9.64 -10.19 5.60
N ASP A 205 8.35 -10.20 5.96
CA ASP A 205 7.26 -9.98 5.03
C ASP A 205 7.08 -8.50 4.72
N VAL A 206 7.22 -7.68 5.76
CA VAL A 206 6.99 -6.23 5.72
C VAL A 206 8.23 -5.50 6.20
N LEU A 207 8.61 -4.47 5.47
CA LEU A 207 9.53 -3.42 5.93
C LEU A 207 8.68 -2.19 6.23
N MET A 208 8.78 -1.68 7.44
CA MET A 208 8.03 -0.51 7.93
C MET A 208 9.01 0.56 8.42
N GLY A 209 8.77 1.82 8.10
CA GLY A 209 9.60 2.93 8.55
C GLY A 209 8.89 4.27 8.42
N TRP A 210 9.50 5.32 8.94
CA TRP A 210 8.98 6.68 8.86
C TRP A 210 9.51 7.37 7.60
N TYR A 211 8.68 7.52 6.59
CA TYR A 211 9.06 7.94 5.24
C TYR A 211 10.01 6.94 4.54
N LEU A 212 9.81 5.68 4.84
CA LEU A 212 10.65 4.55 4.44
C LEU A 212 10.95 4.51 2.94
N VAL A 213 9.88 4.59 2.11
CA VAL A 213 10.01 4.44 0.65
C VAL A 213 10.70 5.64 0.03
N GLY A 214 10.36 6.84 0.50
CA GLY A 214 10.93 8.10 0.00
C GLY A 214 12.37 8.37 0.42
N ALA A 215 12.80 7.85 1.58
CA ALA A 215 14.13 8.08 2.16
C ALA A 215 14.97 6.80 2.26
N ASP A 216 14.72 5.95 3.27
CA ASP A 216 15.63 4.86 3.65
C ASP A 216 15.88 3.86 2.53
N ILE A 217 14.83 3.30 1.92
CA ILE A 217 14.99 2.30 0.85
C ILE A 217 15.70 2.90 -0.35
N LYS A 218 15.39 4.15 -0.67
CA LYS A 218 16.03 4.87 -1.77
C LYS A 218 17.52 5.08 -1.49
N GLN A 219 17.86 5.51 -0.27
CA GLN A 219 19.25 5.73 0.15
C GLN A 219 20.03 4.42 0.20
N ILE A 220 19.48 3.38 0.83
CA ILE A 220 20.10 2.05 0.89
C ILE A 220 20.37 1.52 -0.52
N ALA A 221 19.40 1.59 -1.43
CA ALA A 221 19.59 1.12 -2.81
C ALA A 221 20.64 1.93 -3.57
N ASN A 222 20.69 3.26 -3.38
CA ASN A 222 21.69 4.13 -3.99
C ASN A 222 23.10 3.78 -3.47
N ARG A 223 23.25 3.61 -2.15
CA ARG A 223 24.55 3.28 -1.55
C ARG A 223 25.00 1.87 -1.88
N MET A 224 24.09 0.92 -1.99
CA MET A 224 24.43 -0.42 -2.52
C MET A 224 25.08 -0.31 -3.90
N ARG A 225 24.48 0.45 -4.83
CA ARG A 225 25.05 0.65 -6.18
C ARG A 225 26.40 1.33 -6.14
N ALA A 226 26.56 2.38 -5.33
CA ALA A 226 27.83 3.08 -5.15
C ALA A 226 28.95 2.13 -4.65
N ASN A 227 28.60 1.16 -3.81
CA ASN A 227 29.49 0.13 -3.30
C ASN A 227 29.59 -1.13 -4.21
N LYS A 228 29.08 -1.07 -5.45
CA LYS A 228 29.06 -2.17 -6.43
C LYS A 228 28.29 -3.41 -5.93
N LEU A 229 27.27 -3.20 -5.11
CA LEU A 229 26.31 -4.20 -4.68
C LEU A 229 25.01 -4.05 -5.49
N ASN A 230 24.36 -5.17 -5.77
CA ASN A 230 23.07 -5.14 -6.47
C ASN A 230 21.92 -5.02 -5.44
N PRO A 231 21.11 -3.92 -5.45
CA PRO A 231 19.97 -3.78 -4.54
C PRO A 231 18.93 -4.90 -4.64
N ALA A 232 18.90 -5.61 -5.76
CA ALA A 232 18.02 -6.77 -5.94
C ALA A 232 18.26 -7.91 -4.93
N ILE A 233 19.38 -7.91 -4.20
CA ILE A 233 19.66 -8.87 -3.12
C ILE A 233 18.67 -8.74 -1.95
N MET A 234 18.10 -7.56 -1.72
CA MET A 234 17.09 -7.34 -0.68
C MET A 234 15.77 -8.04 -1.01
N SER A 235 15.52 -8.33 -2.27
CA SER A 235 14.29 -8.96 -2.74
C SER A 235 14.42 -10.49 -2.82
N PRO A 236 13.46 -11.27 -2.28
CA PRO A 236 13.41 -12.70 -2.49
C PRO A 236 13.20 -13.08 -3.97
N MET A 237 12.67 -12.15 -4.79
CA MET A 237 12.51 -12.33 -6.22
C MET A 237 13.74 -11.89 -7.04
N ARG A 238 14.82 -11.45 -6.38
CA ARG A 238 16.04 -10.92 -7.04
C ARG A 238 15.76 -9.79 -8.02
N LYS A 239 14.82 -8.89 -7.67
CA LYS A 239 14.44 -7.72 -8.44
C LYS A 239 14.42 -6.49 -7.55
N HIS A 240 14.65 -5.32 -8.14
CA HIS A 240 14.48 -4.02 -7.47
C HIS A 240 13.89 -3.04 -8.48
N ARG A 241 12.90 -2.24 -8.05
CA ARG A 241 12.34 -1.16 -8.86
C ARG A 241 13.10 0.11 -8.52
N TYR A 242 13.35 0.96 -9.50
CA TYR A 242 14.16 2.18 -9.34
C TYR A 242 13.33 3.46 -9.46
N ASP A 243 12.24 3.39 -10.18
CA ASP A 243 11.28 4.49 -10.33
C ASP A 243 9.99 4.10 -9.61
N TYR A 244 9.72 4.82 -8.51
CA TYR A 244 8.60 4.53 -7.64
C TYR A 244 8.17 5.75 -6.82
N GLY A 245 6.88 5.85 -6.55
CA GLY A 245 6.25 6.84 -5.69
C GLY A 245 5.96 6.31 -4.28
N ASP A 246 5.26 7.12 -3.51
CA ASP A 246 5.06 6.95 -2.06
C ASP A 246 4.49 5.59 -1.62
N TRP A 247 3.56 5.01 -2.39
CA TRP A 247 2.91 3.74 -2.04
C TRP A 247 3.40 2.56 -2.89
N ASP A 248 4.37 2.78 -3.74
CA ASP A 248 4.92 1.73 -4.56
C ASP A 248 5.75 0.74 -3.74
N GLN A 249 5.99 -0.41 -4.34
CA GLN A 249 6.69 -1.53 -3.72
C GLN A 249 8.05 -1.73 -4.39
N PRO A 250 9.11 -1.04 -3.92
CA PRO A 250 10.42 -1.06 -4.58
C PRO A 250 11.16 -2.39 -4.45
N ILE A 251 10.82 -3.21 -3.44
CA ILE A 251 11.45 -4.50 -3.18
C ILE A 251 10.43 -5.63 -3.47
N PRO A 252 10.33 -6.13 -4.72
CA PRO A 252 9.38 -7.18 -5.07
C PRO A 252 9.51 -8.41 -4.18
N GLY A 253 8.37 -8.90 -3.69
CA GLY A 253 8.30 -10.02 -2.75
C GLY A 253 8.42 -9.64 -1.28
N ARG A 254 8.55 -8.35 -0.96
CA ARG A 254 8.37 -7.77 0.37
C ARG A 254 7.42 -6.59 0.29
N LEU A 255 6.68 -6.35 1.35
CA LEU A 255 5.80 -5.21 1.47
C LEU A 255 6.58 -4.07 2.11
N CYS A 256 6.66 -2.91 1.43
CA CYS A 256 7.25 -1.70 1.99
C CYS A 256 6.11 -0.80 2.46
N PHE A 257 5.98 -0.62 3.77
CA PHE A 257 4.95 0.20 4.39
C PHE A 257 5.53 1.49 4.94
N ASP A 258 5.18 2.60 4.30
CA ASP A 258 5.52 3.93 4.80
C ASP A 258 4.55 4.30 5.92
N LEU A 259 5.02 4.17 7.17
CA LEU A 259 4.20 4.41 8.36
C LEU A 259 3.78 5.87 8.46
N MET A 260 4.63 6.83 8.06
CA MET A 260 4.27 8.25 8.09
C MET A 260 3.04 8.51 7.23
N LEU A 261 3.04 8.02 5.99
CA LEU A 261 1.93 8.23 5.07
C LEU A 261 0.65 7.56 5.58
N GLY A 262 0.77 6.31 6.04
CA GLY A 262 -0.35 5.54 6.58
C GLY A 262 -0.92 6.16 7.84
N PHE A 263 -0.07 6.50 8.80
CA PHE A 263 -0.44 7.07 10.08
C PHE A 263 -1.12 8.44 9.94
N VAL A 264 -0.48 9.38 9.23
CA VAL A 264 -1.00 10.74 9.03
C VAL A 264 -2.38 10.70 8.39
N LYS A 265 -2.57 9.84 7.38
CA LYS A 265 -3.86 9.69 6.71
C LYS A 265 -4.95 9.18 7.66
N LEU A 266 -4.68 8.15 8.44
CA LEU A 266 -5.65 7.60 9.41
C LEU A 266 -5.92 8.55 10.57
N TRP A 267 -4.87 9.19 11.08
CA TRP A 267 -5.00 10.16 12.16
C TRP A 267 -5.87 11.33 11.76
N THR A 268 -5.61 11.92 10.59
CA THR A 268 -6.36 13.08 10.10
C THR A 268 -7.86 12.82 10.00
N VAL A 269 -8.25 11.63 9.60
CA VAL A 269 -9.68 11.24 9.50
C VAL A 269 -10.33 11.14 10.88
N LYS A 270 -9.60 10.69 11.90
CA LYS A 270 -10.15 10.43 13.24
C LYS A 270 -10.00 11.61 14.21
N ASN A 271 -8.89 12.32 14.13
CA ASN A 271 -8.45 13.26 15.17
C ASN A 271 -8.16 14.68 14.63
N GLY A 272 -8.25 14.89 13.30
CA GLY A 272 -7.88 16.17 12.69
C GLY A 272 -6.39 16.24 12.34
N GLN A 273 -5.89 17.45 12.07
CA GLN A 273 -4.53 17.65 11.59
C GLN A 273 -3.49 17.47 12.71
N LEU A 274 -2.37 16.86 12.37
CA LEU A 274 -1.18 16.82 13.23
C LEU A 274 -0.39 18.14 13.15
N PRO A 275 0.33 18.53 14.22
CA PRO A 275 1.16 19.74 14.23
C PRO A 275 2.33 19.69 13.24
N GLY A 276 2.77 18.50 12.88
CA GLY A 276 3.85 18.23 11.94
C GLY A 276 3.83 16.80 11.44
N ARG A 277 4.80 16.46 10.56
CA ARG A 277 4.97 15.09 10.03
C ARG A 277 6.30 14.47 10.41
N LYS A 278 7.14 15.18 11.17
CA LYS A 278 8.40 14.61 11.67
C LYS A 278 8.09 13.55 12.73
N LEU A 279 8.90 12.51 12.79
CA LEU A 279 8.72 11.42 13.73
C LEU A 279 8.65 11.93 15.18
N ASP A 280 9.53 12.87 15.58
CA ASP A 280 9.54 13.44 16.93
C ASP A 280 8.25 14.20 17.26
N ASP A 281 7.75 15.03 16.34
CA ASP A 281 6.52 15.81 16.55
C ASP A 281 5.32 14.88 16.76
N VAL A 282 5.22 13.84 15.91
CA VAL A 282 4.13 12.86 15.97
C VAL A 282 4.24 11.97 17.21
N ALA A 283 5.43 11.48 17.53
CA ALA A 283 5.66 10.67 18.72
C ALA A 283 5.33 11.45 20.01
N TYR A 284 5.75 12.70 20.09
CA TYR A 284 5.39 13.54 21.23
C TYR A 284 3.89 13.81 21.32
N GLU A 285 3.24 14.14 20.20
CA GLU A 285 1.79 14.39 20.22
C GLU A 285 1.00 13.16 20.63
N VAL A 286 1.36 11.99 20.13
CA VAL A 286 0.57 10.77 20.26
C VAL A 286 0.98 9.90 21.45
N LEU A 287 2.29 9.70 21.65
CA LEU A 287 2.85 8.82 22.68
C LEU A 287 3.34 9.59 23.91
N LYS A 288 3.44 10.91 23.82
CA LYS A 288 4.11 11.79 24.81
C LYS A 288 5.58 11.44 25.03
N GLU A 289 6.21 10.92 24.00
CA GLU A 289 7.62 10.53 23.98
C GLU A 289 8.38 11.32 22.93
N ARG A 290 9.68 11.52 23.17
CA ARG A 290 10.57 12.21 22.25
C ARG A 290 11.70 11.31 21.82
N LYS A 291 12.33 11.69 20.73
CA LYS A 291 13.63 11.16 20.32
C LYS A 291 14.69 11.44 21.39
N VAL A 292 15.78 10.71 21.34
CA VAL A 292 17.00 11.04 22.11
C VAL A 292 17.55 12.38 21.60
N GLU A 293 17.81 13.33 22.51
CA GLU A 293 18.43 14.60 22.11
C GLU A 293 19.92 14.39 21.81
N LEU A 294 20.35 14.93 20.68
CA LEU A 294 21.75 14.93 20.27
C LEU A 294 22.32 16.33 20.48
N GLU A 295 23.19 16.51 21.50
CA GLU A 295 23.78 17.81 21.83
C GLU A 295 24.49 18.47 20.64
N ASN A 296 25.16 17.68 19.79
CA ASN A 296 25.89 18.15 18.63
C ASN A 296 25.19 17.78 17.29
N GLY A 297 23.87 17.48 17.31
CA GLY A 297 23.16 16.99 16.13
C GLY A 297 23.83 15.72 15.56
N HIS A 298 23.90 15.60 14.22
CA HIS A 298 24.52 14.45 13.57
C HIS A 298 26.05 14.32 13.79
N ASP A 299 26.74 15.38 14.24
CA ASP A 299 28.15 15.32 14.60
C ASP A 299 28.39 14.47 15.87
N THR A 300 27.33 14.14 16.63
CA THR A 300 27.37 13.18 17.74
C THR A 300 27.88 11.82 17.28
N TYR A 301 27.71 11.47 16.00
CA TYR A 301 28.33 10.27 15.41
C TYR A 301 29.84 10.20 15.65
N TYR A 302 30.56 11.33 15.57
CA TYR A 302 32.00 11.38 15.75
C TYR A 302 32.42 11.50 17.20
N THR A 303 31.56 12.03 18.07
CA THR A 303 31.94 12.39 19.46
C THR A 303 31.40 11.42 20.50
N ASP A 304 30.19 10.88 20.30
CA ASP A 304 29.52 9.89 21.18
C ASP A 304 28.68 8.90 20.38
N LEU A 305 29.37 7.95 19.76
CA LEU A 305 28.71 6.92 18.92
C LEU A 305 27.69 6.09 19.69
N ALA A 306 27.89 5.86 20.99
CA ALA A 306 26.94 5.11 21.80
C ALA A 306 25.59 5.85 21.92
N THR A 307 25.64 7.15 22.21
CA THR A 307 24.41 7.99 22.21
C THR A 307 23.79 8.06 20.83
N TYR A 308 24.58 8.09 19.77
CA TYR A 308 24.07 8.08 18.38
C TYR A 308 23.40 6.75 18.00
N ILE A 309 23.92 5.62 18.50
CA ILE A 309 23.28 4.30 18.36
C ILE A 309 21.96 4.28 19.11
N ASP A 310 21.92 4.78 20.35
CA ASP A 310 20.69 4.83 21.13
C ASP A 310 19.63 5.74 20.50
N TYR A 311 20.05 6.84 19.88
CA TYR A 311 19.18 7.72 19.10
C TYR A 311 18.48 6.96 17.96
N ASN A 312 19.25 6.30 17.09
CA ASN A 312 18.69 5.54 15.96
C ASN A 312 17.81 4.38 16.43
N ARG A 313 18.17 3.71 17.53
CA ARG A 313 17.35 2.65 18.14
C ARG A 313 16.05 3.16 18.70
N GLN A 314 16.06 4.34 19.32
CA GLN A 314 14.84 4.96 19.83
C GLN A 314 13.89 5.29 18.68
N ASP A 315 14.41 5.81 17.56
CA ASP A 315 13.60 6.05 16.37
C ASP A 315 12.90 4.77 15.88
N VAL A 316 13.64 3.67 15.82
CA VAL A 316 13.08 2.36 15.44
C VAL A 316 12.05 1.84 16.46
N ARG A 317 12.26 2.04 17.77
CA ARG A 317 11.30 1.63 18.82
C ARG A 317 9.97 2.41 18.78
N LEU A 318 10.01 3.65 18.33
CA LEU A 318 8.81 4.46 18.18
C LEU A 318 7.88 3.95 17.07
N LEU A 319 8.44 3.31 16.04
CA LEU A 319 7.66 2.86 14.86
C LEU A 319 6.56 1.83 15.20
N PRO A 320 6.86 0.67 15.83
CA PRO A 320 5.82 -0.29 16.19
C PRO A 320 4.79 0.33 17.14
N ARG A 321 5.21 1.16 18.08
CA ARG A 321 4.32 1.81 19.05
C ARG A 321 3.35 2.79 18.39
N LEU A 322 3.82 3.59 17.42
CA LEU A 322 2.95 4.45 16.60
C LEU A 322 2.02 3.60 15.72
N ASN A 323 2.54 2.54 15.12
CA ASN A 323 1.71 1.61 14.35
C ASN A 323 0.55 1.07 15.18
N ASP A 324 0.82 0.63 16.41
CA ASP A 324 -0.16 -0.02 17.30
C ASP A 324 -1.23 0.94 17.79
N MET A 325 -0.92 2.22 17.97
CA MET A 325 -1.90 3.25 18.37
C MET A 325 -3.12 3.33 17.45
N LEU A 326 -2.93 3.13 16.17
CA LEU A 326 -4.01 3.13 15.18
C LEU A 326 -4.18 1.77 14.48
N ASN A 327 -3.35 0.79 14.84
CA ASN A 327 -3.24 -0.49 14.14
C ASN A 327 -3.08 -0.29 12.62
N CYS A 328 -2.18 0.63 12.24
CA CYS A 328 -2.07 1.16 10.88
C CYS A 328 -1.83 0.08 9.82
N LEU A 329 -0.78 -0.72 9.99
CA LEU A 329 -0.43 -1.76 9.02
C LEU A 329 -1.58 -2.74 8.82
N ASN A 330 -2.18 -3.23 9.91
CA ASN A 330 -3.30 -4.17 9.83
C ASN A 330 -4.55 -3.54 9.19
N HIS A 331 -4.76 -2.23 9.38
CA HIS A 331 -5.84 -1.53 8.69
C HIS A 331 -5.68 -1.65 7.16
N TYR A 332 -4.50 -1.34 6.61
CA TYR A 332 -4.25 -1.42 5.17
C TYR A 332 -4.21 -2.87 4.66
N LEU A 333 -3.67 -3.79 5.45
CA LEU A 333 -3.71 -5.23 5.13
C LEU A 333 -5.15 -5.75 5.07
N THR A 334 -6.00 -5.35 6.02
CA THR A 334 -7.43 -5.71 6.01
C THR A 334 -8.14 -5.17 4.78
N LEU A 335 -7.87 -3.92 4.39
CA LEU A 335 -8.44 -3.34 3.16
C LEU A 335 -7.97 -4.11 1.92
N MET A 336 -6.70 -4.48 1.85
CA MET A 336 -6.15 -5.28 0.77
C MET A 336 -6.86 -6.65 0.64
N HIS A 337 -7.10 -7.33 1.77
CA HIS A 337 -7.83 -8.60 1.80
C HIS A 337 -9.28 -8.44 1.41
N LEU A 338 -9.98 -7.49 2.03
CA LEU A 338 -11.40 -7.23 1.79
C LEU A 338 -11.67 -6.89 0.31
N CYS A 339 -10.83 -6.04 -0.27
CA CYS A 339 -11.01 -5.59 -1.65
C CYS A 339 -10.35 -6.54 -2.66
N LYS A 340 -9.58 -7.53 -2.24
CA LYS A 340 -8.77 -8.40 -3.12
C LYS A 340 -7.93 -7.58 -4.13
N CYS A 341 -7.21 -6.58 -3.64
CA CYS A 341 -6.40 -5.67 -4.48
C CYS A 341 -4.93 -5.65 -4.06
N GLU A 342 -4.09 -4.96 -4.83
CA GLU A 342 -2.69 -4.71 -4.44
C GLU A 342 -2.63 -3.78 -3.23
N PHE A 343 -1.61 -3.96 -2.38
CA PHE A 343 -1.40 -3.09 -1.21
C PHE A 343 -1.31 -1.60 -1.59
N ARG A 344 -0.62 -1.27 -2.67
CA ARG A 344 -0.51 0.11 -3.17
C ARG A 344 -1.85 0.73 -3.58
N SER A 345 -2.90 -0.07 -3.77
CA SER A 345 -4.25 0.41 -4.09
C SER A 345 -5.06 0.81 -2.86
N THR A 346 -4.69 0.35 -1.67
CA THR A 346 -5.44 0.56 -0.43
C THR A 346 -5.57 2.00 0.04
N PRO A 347 -4.68 2.96 -0.30
CA PRO A 347 -4.89 4.37 0.01
C PRO A 347 -5.93 5.05 -0.89
N TYR A 348 -6.36 4.40 -1.98
CA TYR A 348 -7.21 5.02 -3.00
C TYR A 348 -8.59 4.36 -3.06
N VAL A 349 -9.61 5.07 -2.56
CA VAL A 349 -11.00 4.57 -2.49
C VAL A 349 -11.51 4.10 -3.85
N THR A 350 -11.24 4.85 -4.93
CA THR A 350 -11.69 4.48 -6.28
C THR A 350 -11.09 3.16 -6.77
N GLN A 351 -9.82 2.88 -6.45
CA GLN A 351 -9.19 1.61 -6.82
C GLN A 351 -9.76 0.43 -6.02
N MET A 352 -10.01 0.63 -4.72
CA MET A 352 -10.66 -0.36 -3.88
C MET A 352 -12.10 -0.64 -4.34
N THR A 353 -12.88 0.39 -4.63
CA THR A 353 -14.25 0.22 -5.15
C THR A 353 -14.25 -0.52 -6.48
N THR A 354 -13.33 -0.19 -7.39
CA THR A 354 -13.18 -0.93 -8.65
C THR A 354 -12.87 -2.40 -8.40
N ALA A 355 -11.95 -2.69 -7.47
CA ALA A 355 -11.62 -4.08 -7.14
C ALA A 355 -12.83 -4.84 -6.54
N LEU A 356 -13.60 -4.21 -5.67
CA LEU A 356 -14.82 -4.80 -5.11
C LEU A 356 -15.88 -5.08 -6.18
N LEU A 357 -16.10 -4.15 -7.11
CA LEU A 357 -17.02 -4.34 -8.24
C LEU A 357 -16.57 -5.50 -9.13
N LEU A 358 -15.28 -5.63 -9.41
CA LEU A 358 -14.75 -6.75 -10.20
C LEU A 358 -14.94 -8.12 -9.52
N ASN A 359 -15.02 -8.15 -8.19
CA ASN A 359 -15.28 -9.36 -7.42
C ASN A 359 -16.78 -9.65 -7.22
N ASP A 360 -17.68 -8.72 -7.56
CA ASP A 360 -19.12 -8.96 -7.57
C ASP A 360 -19.49 -9.84 -8.77
N LYS A 361 -19.93 -11.06 -8.52
CA LYS A 361 -20.28 -12.04 -9.57
C LYS A 361 -21.48 -11.62 -10.43
N GLU A 362 -22.29 -10.70 -9.94
CA GLU A 362 -23.42 -10.14 -10.68
C GLU A 362 -23.05 -8.91 -11.52
N TRP A 363 -21.83 -8.38 -11.35
CA TRP A 363 -21.32 -7.28 -12.13
C TRP A 363 -20.81 -7.76 -13.50
N THR A 364 -21.50 -7.37 -14.57
CA THR A 364 -21.20 -7.80 -15.94
C THR A 364 -20.75 -6.68 -16.86
N LEU A 365 -20.90 -5.42 -16.41
CA LEU A 365 -20.56 -4.26 -17.20
C LEU A 365 -19.06 -3.94 -17.15
N ARG A 366 -18.59 -3.17 -18.14
CA ARG A 366 -17.18 -2.71 -18.21
C ARG A 366 -17.09 -1.22 -17.94
N ILE A 367 -16.14 -0.84 -17.09
CA ILE A 367 -15.94 0.55 -16.64
C ILE A 367 -15.01 1.25 -17.63
N PRO A 368 -15.34 2.47 -18.13
CA PRO A 368 -14.43 3.22 -18.99
C PRO A 368 -13.05 3.41 -18.34
N THR A 369 -12.01 3.27 -19.15
CA THR A 369 -10.65 3.62 -18.71
C THR A 369 -10.64 5.11 -18.33
N LYS A 370 -10.15 5.42 -17.15
CA LYS A 370 -10.10 6.79 -16.65
C LYS A 370 -9.31 7.66 -17.63
N PRO A 371 -9.93 8.69 -18.23
CA PRO A 371 -9.20 9.60 -19.10
C PRO A 371 -8.15 10.37 -18.31
N GLN A 372 -7.04 10.71 -18.97
CA GLN A 372 -6.07 11.62 -18.39
C GLN A 372 -6.71 13.03 -18.31
N HIS A 373 -6.97 13.48 -17.07
CA HIS A 373 -7.32 14.87 -16.74
C HIS A 373 -8.55 15.50 -17.44
N GLN A 374 -9.76 15.00 -17.15
CA GLN A 374 -10.94 15.83 -17.21
C GLN A 374 -11.52 15.98 -15.80
N TYR A 375 -11.24 17.12 -15.17
CA TYR A 375 -11.97 17.55 -13.99
C TYR A 375 -13.29 18.16 -14.47
N VAL A 376 -14.41 17.52 -14.13
CA VAL A 376 -15.74 18.08 -14.32
C VAL A 376 -16.17 18.69 -12.99
N GLU A 377 -16.31 19.99 -12.98
CA GLU A 377 -16.83 20.70 -11.82
C GLU A 377 -18.32 20.34 -11.64
N TYR A 378 -18.69 19.98 -10.44
CA TYR A 378 -20.09 19.71 -10.08
C TYR A 378 -20.43 20.46 -8.79
N ASN A 379 -21.70 20.87 -8.68
CA ASN A 379 -22.20 21.49 -7.46
C ASN A 379 -22.17 20.47 -6.32
N GLY A 380 -21.50 20.82 -5.22
CA GLY A 380 -21.44 20.00 -4.00
C GLY A 380 -22.72 20.09 -3.15
N ALA A 381 -22.55 20.00 -1.83
CA ALA A 381 -23.66 20.14 -0.90
C ALA A 381 -24.20 21.56 -0.91
N ASP A 382 -25.53 21.69 -0.86
CA ASP A 382 -26.21 22.96 -0.62
C ASP A 382 -26.18 23.27 0.88
N ILE A 383 -25.60 24.40 1.25
CA ILE A 383 -25.45 24.82 2.64
C ILE A 383 -26.31 26.08 2.81
N MET A 384 -27.31 25.99 3.68
CA MET A 384 -28.12 27.16 4.03
C MET A 384 -27.28 28.15 4.84
N GLU A 385 -27.44 29.44 4.54
CA GLU A 385 -26.81 30.51 5.33
C GLU A 385 -27.28 30.42 6.80
N PRO A 386 -26.35 30.41 7.77
CA PRO A 386 -26.71 30.35 9.18
C PRO A 386 -27.40 31.64 9.59
N GLN A 387 -28.50 31.52 10.35
CA GLN A 387 -29.19 32.64 10.95
C GLN A 387 -28.71 32.76 12.41
N PRO A 388 -27.76 33.66 12.72
CA PRO A 388 -27.26 33.82 14.08
C PRO A 388 -28.38 34.35 15.00
N GLY A 389 -28.55 33.75 16.17
CA GLY A 389 -29.57 34.17 17.11
C GLY A 389 -29.61 33.29 18.36
N ILE A 390 -30.46 33.67 19.30
CA ILE A 390 -30.79 32.86 20.49
C ILE A 390 -32.15 32.22 20.22
N TYR A 391 -32.23 30.91 20.34
CA TYR A 391 -33.44 30.15 20.09
C TYR A 391 -33.86 29.38 21.34
N ASP A 392 -35.13 29.53 21.75
CA ASP A 392 -35.66 28.90 22.99
C ASP A 392 -35.89 27.39 22.83
N SER A 393 -36.06 26.93 21.61
CA SER A 393 -36.27 25.49 21.31
C SER A 393 -35.61 25.13 19.98
N LEU A 394 -34.71 24.16 19.98
CA LEU A 394 -33.98 23.71 18.81
C LEU A 394 -34.21 22.20 18.62
N GLY A 395 -34.71 21.83 17.47
CA GLY A 395 -34.78 20.41 17.01
C GLY A 395 -33.66 20.12 16.02
N ILE A 396 -32.88 19.09 16.30
CA ILE A 396 -31.83 18.62 15.39
C ILE A 396 -32.29 17.32 14.77
N LEU A 397 -32.34 17.28 13.42
CA LEU A 397 -32.64 16.10 12.64
C LEU A 397 -31.42 15.72 11.81
N ASP A 398 -31.01 14.47 11.90
CA ASP A 398 -29.92 13.90 11.10
C ASP A 398 -30.39 12.64 10.39
N ILE A 399 -30.13 12.55 9.10
CA ILE A 399 -30.45 11.37 8.28
C ILE A 399 -29.31 10.36 8.39
N ARG A 400 -29.58 9.28 9.11
CA ARG A 400 -28.60 8.20 9.28
C ARG A 400 -28.19 7.62 7.93
N ALA A 401 -26.86 7.63 7.67
CA ALA A 401 -26.27 7.09 6.44
C ALA A 401 -26.95 7.62 5.16
N MET A 402 -27.11 8.95 5.06
CA MET A 402 -27.87 9.62 4.00
C MET A 402 -27.53 9.13 2.58
N TYR A 403 -26.27 9.04 2.23
CA TYR A 403 -25.85 8.56 0.90
C TYR A 403 -26.28 7.12 0.64
N HIS A 404 -26.04 6.21 1.58
CA HIS A 404 -26.44 4.81 1.48
C HIS A 404 -27.97 4.68 1.36
N SER A 405 -28.70 5.39 2.20
CA SER A 405 -30.17 5.39 2.17
C SER A 405 -30.70 5.87 0.81
N ASN A 406 -30.14 6.94 0.24
CA ASN A 406 -30.56 7.47 -1.05
C ASN A 406 -30.18 6.53 -2.20
N VAL A 407 -28.99 5.95 -2.19
CA VAL A 407 -28.56 4.96 -3.20
C VAL A 407 -29.52 3.79 -3.23
N ASN A 408 -29.88 3.23 -2.08
CA ASN A 408 -30.80 2.11 -2.00
C ASN A 408 -32.25 2.51 -2.31
N LEU A 409 -32.70 3.66 -1.80
CA LEU A 409 -34.06 4.17 -2.05
C LEU A 409 -34.31 4.37 -3.55
N HIS A 410 -33.35 4.97 -4.24
CA HIS A 410 -33.46 5.28 -5.66
C HIS A 410 -32.83 4.21 -6.56
N ASN A 411 -32.17 3.20 -5.98
CA ASN A 411 -31.45 2.15 -6.70
C ASN A 411 -30.40 2.73 -7.66
N ILE A 412 -29.61 3.68 -7.17
CA ILE A 412 -28.61 4.41 -7.96
C ILE A 412 -27.43 3.49 -8.28
N SER A 413 -27.31 3.13 -9.55
CA SER A 413 -26.17 2.37 -10.10
C SER A 413 -26.12 2.56 -11.62
N TRP A 414 -24.98 2.29 -12.23
CA TRP A 414 -24.84 2.47 -13.69
C TRP A 414 -25.81 1.59 -14.49
N GLU A 415 -25.94 0.31 -14.10
CA GLU A 415 -26.78 -0.66 -14.79
C GLU A 415 -28.28 -0.48 -14.56
N THR A 416 -28.65 0.33 -13.60
CA THR A 416 -30.06 0.63 -13.29
C THR A 416 -30.54 1.94 -13.89
N LEU A 417 -29.63 2.76 -14.45
CA LEU A 417 -29.97 4.00 -15.15
C LEU A 417 -30.79 3.69 -16.41
N THR A 418 -31.98 4.27 -16.53
CA THR A 418 -32.91 4.01 -17.65
C THR A 418 -33.91 5.14 -17.81
N GLU A 419 -34.44 5.31 -19.01
CA GLU A 419 -35.48 6.31 -19.29
C GLU A 419 -36.86 5.90 -18.76
N ASP A 420 -37.11 4.60 -18.60
CA ASP A 420 -38.38 4.04 -18.14
C ASP A 420 -38.46 3.76 -16.62
N GLY A 421 -37.50 4.29 -15.87
CA GLY A 421 -37.39 4.07 -14.43
C GLY A 421 -38.21 5.04 -13.56
N VAL A 422 -37.98 4.93 -12.24
CA VAL A 422 -38.51 5.85 -11.23
C VAL A 422 -37.64 7.09 -11.14
N ASP A 423 -38.27 8.27 -11.26
CA ASP A 423 -37.57 9.57 -11.18
C ASP A 423 -37.07 9.84 -9.76
N CYS A 424 -35.82 10.27 -9.64
CA CYS A 424 -35.18 10.71 -8.40
C CYS A 424 -35.51 12.15 -8.00
N GLY A 425 -36.35 12.86 -8.78
CA GLY A 425 -36.73 14.25 -8.55
C GLY A 425 -36.00 15.28 -9.40
N ASN A 426 -35.10 14.86 -10.30
CA ASN A 426 -34.32 15.73 -11.18
C ASN A 426 -34.34 15.27 -12.65
N GLY A 427 -35.31 14.43 -13.03
CA GLY A 427 -35.44 13.85 -14.36
C GLY A 427 -34.53 12.62 -14.59
N ILE A 428 -33.65 12.29 -13.68
CA ILE A 428 -32.82 11.08 -13.76
C ILE A 428 -33.60 9.91 -13.16
N LYS A 429 -33.71 8.82 -13.92
CA LYS A 429 -34.54 7.67 -13.56
C LYS A 429 -33.73 6.40 -13.44
N PHE A 430 -34.08 5.56 -12.47
CA PHE A 430 -33.46 4.26 -12.23
C PHE A 430 -34.51 3.14 -12.17
N SER A 431 -34.18 1.98 -12.72
CA SER A 431 -34.99 0.77 -12.64
C SER A 431 -35.04 0.23 -11.20
N LYS A 432 -36.17 -0.31 -10.80
CA LYS A 432 -36.39 -0.99 -9.51
C LYS A 432 -36.47 -2.50 -9.63
N GLU A 433 -36.30 -3.05 -10.82
CA GLU A 433 -36.47 -4.50 -11.07
C GLU A 433 -35.43 -5.35 -10.37
N LYS A 434 -34.19 -4.89 -10.34
CA LYS A 434 -33.05 -5.56 -9.69
C LYS A 434 -32.22 -4.54 -8.92
N GLN A 435 -31.73 -4.92 -7.76
CA GLN A 435 -30.82 -4.07 -6.99
C GLN A 435 -29.51 -3.84 -7.76
N GLY A 436 -29.09 -2.59 -7.86
CA GLY A 436 -27.86 -2.19 -8.51
C GLY A 436 -26.60 -2.59 -7.73
N ALA A 437 -25.49 -2.75 -8.44
CA ALA A 437 -24.20 -3.16 -7.87
C ALA A 437 -23.73 -2.23 -6.74
N ILE A 438 -23.94 -0.92 -6.87
CA ILE A 438 -23.55 0.04 -5.83
C ILE A 438 -24.36 -0.20 -4.55
N GLY A 439 -25.67 -0.42 -4.66
CA GLY A 439 -26.52 -0.74 -3.51
C GLY A 439 -26.08 -2.05 -2.83
N ARG A 440 -25.88 -3.12 -3.61
CA ARG A 440 -25.39 -4.42 -3.08
C ARG A 440 -24.05 -4.26 -2.35
N LEU A 441 -23.11 -3.52 -2.94
CA LEU A 441 -21.82 -3.29 -2.34
C LEU A 441 -21.92 -2.49 -1.02
N MET A 442 -22.77 -1.47 -0.98
CA MET A 442 -22.99 -0.67 0.23
C MET A 442 -23.66 -1.50 1.34
N ASP A 443 -24.63 -2.36 0.99
CA ASP A 443 -25.26 -3.27 1.94
C ASP A 443 -24.24 -4.26 2.50
N TYR A 444 -23.45 -4.92 1.64
CA TYR A 444 -22.39 -5.84 2.05
C TYR A 444 -21.41 -5.19 3.04
N LEU A 445 -20.91 -3.99 2.72
CA LEU A 445 -19.96 -3.27 3.59
C LEU A 445 -20.62 -2.83 4.91
N THR A 446 -21.91 -2.48 4.87
CA THR A 446 -22.67 -2.09 6.07
C THR A 446 -22.92 -3.28 6.98
N ASP A 447 -23.28 -4.43 6.43
CA ASP A 447 -23.51 -5.65 7.19
C ASP A 447 -22.21 -6.14 7.83
N LEU A 448 -21.11 -6.15 7.07
CA LEU A 448 -19.78 -6.48 7.56
C LEU A 448 -19.37 -5.53 8.71
N ARG A 449 -19.57 -4.23 8.54
CA ARG A 449 -19.29 -3.23 9.59
C ARG A 449 -20.13 -3.49 10.85
N ASN A 450 -21.40 -3.82 10.70
CA ASN A 450 -22.30 -4.11 11.82
C ASN A 450 -21.89 -5.38 12.55
N GLU A 451 -21.52 -6.43 11.82
CA GLU A 451 -20.98 -7.68 12.38
C GLU A 451 -19.73 -7.42 13.24
N TYR A 452 -18.73 -6.73 12.69
CA TYR A 452 -17.52 -6.41 13.44
C TYR A 452 -17.77 -5.46 14.62
N LYS A 453 -18.73 -4.56 14.50
CA LYS A 453 -19.14 -3.70 15.62
C LYS A 453 -19.76 -4.51 16.77
N GLN A 454 -20.53 -5.54 16.46
CA GLN A 454 -21.06 -6.47 17.47
C GLN A 454 -19.94 -7.32 18.08
N LYS A 455 -19.04 -7.88 17.25
CA LYS A 455 -17.87 -8.63 17.74
C LYS A 455 -17.04 -7.79 18.70
N LYS A 456 -16.74 -6.52 18.34
CA LYS A 456 -16.03 -5.58 19.21
C LYS A 456 -16.76 -5.33 20.53
N LYS A 457 -18.10 -5.19 20.51
CA LYS A 457 -18.89 -4.98 21.72
C LYS A 457 -18.89 -6.18 22.66
N ASN A 458 -18.79 -7.38 22.09
CA ASN A 458 -18.83 -8.65 22.83
C ASN A 458 -17.42 -9.16 23.21
N ALA A 459 -16.35 -8.53 22.70
CA ALA A 459 -14.99 -8.88 23.06
C ALA A 459 -14.72 -8.51 24.52
N THR A 460 -14.19 -9.45 25.28
CA THR A 460 -13.83 -9.29 26.69
C THR A 460 -12.45 -8.69 26.89
N ASP A 461 -11.64 -8.68 25.83
CA ASP A 461 -10.29 -8.10 25.80
C ASP A 461 -10.31 -6.79 24.99
N PRO A 462 -9.74 -5.70 25.50
CA PRO A 462 -9.70 -4.40 24.81
C PRO A 462 -8.72 -4.32 23.62
N GLN A 463 -8.00 -5.38 23.26
CA GLN A 463 -7.09 -5.39 22.09
C GLN A 463 -7.80 -5.35 20.74
#